data_023224cc53ad3765f24546bf7a4fc1cf
#
_entry.id   023224cc53ad3765f24546bf7a4fc1cf
#
_cell.length_a   1.000
_cell.length_b   1.000
_cell.length_c   1.000
_cell.angle_alpha   90.00
_cell.angle_beta   90.00
_cell.angle_gamma   90.00
#
_symmetry.space_group_name_H-M   'P 1'
#
loop_
_entity.id
_entity.type
_entity.pdbx_description
1 polymer ?
#
loop_
_entity_poly.entity_id
_entity_poly.type
_entity_poly.pdbx_seq_one_letter_code
_entity_poly.pdbx_strand_id
1 'polypeptide(L)'
;MTRAPKCDAVLVNVPGSETAAEDRLQREADFHDDAFSSNSREAAGKYYATVAAAKAHYQELILRDAGGRAVLEYGCGRGSAAFTLAQQGAGVTGIDISQVGIHEAQAQARALGLQESLHFRQMDAEALDFDDGSFDLVCGSGILHHLDLDRAVAEVLRILRPGGRAVFFEPLGHNPFINLYRRLTPAMRSADEHPLSMTDLARITSNFTSSQVAFFGLFTLLAAPLRPGPGSTVLRTLEFIDRVALRRPWLQRHAWIVVTHLTRS
;
A
#
# COMPACT_ATOMS: atom_id res chain seq x y z
N MET A 1 -9.64 -31.22 -41.56
CA MET A 1 -9.60 -29.94 -40.81
C MET A 1 -10.79 -29.90 -39.87
N THR A 2 -10.67 -30.39 -38.68
CA THR A 2 -11.69 -30.46 -37.64
C THR A 2 -11.46 -29.32 -36.64
N ARG A 3 -12.43 -28.42 -36.59
CA ARG A 3 -12.46 -27.27 -35.69
C ARG A 3 -12.70 -27.74 -34.25
N ALA A 4 -11.79 -27.41 -33.32
CA ALA A 4 -11.99 -27.67 -31.91
C ALA A 4 -13.14 -26.82 -31.33
N PRO A 5 -13.95 -27.35 -30.39
CA PRO A 5 -15.04 -26.63 -29.79
C PRO A 5 -14.49 -25.53 -28.86
N LYS A 6 -15.05 -24.31 -29.03
CA LYS A 6 -14.88 -23.23 -28.05
C LYS A 6 -15.63 -23.63 -26.77
N CYS A 7 -14.89 -23.72 -25.65
CA CYS A 7 -15.49 -23.74 -24.33
C CYS A 7 -15.94 -22.31 -23.97
N ASP A 8 -17.22 -22.03 -24.14
CA ASP A 8 -17.82 -20.83 -23.56
C ASP A 8 -17.98 -21.07 -22.04
N ALA A 9 -17.16 -20.38 -21.25
CA ALA A 9 -17.33 -20.37 -19.80
C ALA A 9 -18.64 -19.64 -19.47
N VAL A 10 -19.59 -20.36 -18.92
CA VAL A 10 -20.83 -19.80 -18.38
C VAL A 10 -20.47 -19.14 -17.06
N LEU A 11 -20.43 -17.82 -17.05
CA LEU A 11 -20.35 -17.03 -15.81
C LEU A 11 -21.68 -17.20 -15.07
N VAL A 12 -21.69 -18.03 -14.03
CA VAL A 12 -22.81 -18.15 -13.10
C VAL A 12 -22.70 -17.01 -12.10
N ASN A 13 -23.56 -16.01 -12.24
CA ASN A 13 -23.70 -14.95 -11.24
C ASN A 13 -24.33 -15.58 -9.98
N VAL A 14 -23.57 -15.70 -8.89
CA VAL A 14 -24.06 -16.24 -7.60
C VAL A 14 -24.67 -15.07 -6.82
N PRO A 15 -26.02 -15.03 -6.63
CA PRO A 15 -26.64 -13.98 -5.82
C PRO A 15 -26.13 -14.10 -4.38
N GLY A 16 -25.53 -13.04 -3.85
CA GLY A 16 -24.94 -12.97 -2.50
C GLY A 16 -23.47 -12.56 -2.46
N SER A 17 -22.73 -12.64 -3.58
CA SER A 17 -21.33 -12.20 -3.62
C SER A 17 -21.19 -10.68 -3.73
N GLU A 18 -22.10 -10.00 -4.41
CA GLU A 18 -22.11 -8.54 -4.56
C GLU A 18 -22.45 -7.85 -3.23
N THR A 19 -23.50 -8.32 -2.53
CA THR A 19 -23.88 -7.77 -1.22
C THR A 19 -22.79 -7.96 -0.16
N ALA A 20 -22.08 -9.11 -0.17
CA ALA A 20 -20.98 -9.35 0.77
C ALA A 20 -19.75 -8.45 0.50
N ALA A 21 -19.49 -8.14 -0.78
CA ALA A 21 -18.42 -7.20 -1.16
C ALA A 21 -18.79 -5.76 -0.78
N GLU A 22 -20.02 -5.33 -1.02
CA GLU A 22 -20.54 -4.02 -0.62
C GLU A 22 -20.51 -3.85 0.91
N ASP A 23 -20.93 -4.87 1.67
CA ASP A 23 -20.87 -4.87 3.13
C ASP A 23 -19.42 -4.75 3.65
N ARG A 24 -18.45 -5.40 2.99
CA ARG A 24 -17.03 -5.29 3.33
C ARG A 24 -16.51 -3.87 3.07
N LEU A 25 -16.79 -3.31 1.92
CA LEU A 25 -16.38 -1.94 1.55
C LEU A 25 -16.95 -0.90 2.53
N GLN A 26 -18.22 -1.07 2.94
CA GLN A 26 -18.83 -0.18 3.92
C GLN A 26 -18.14 -0.30 5.29
N ARG A 27 -17.85 -1.51 5.77
CA ARG A 27 -17.13 -1.70 7.05
C ARG A 27 -15.73 -1.10 7.02
N GLU A 28 -14.99 -1.24 5.91
CA GLU A 28 -13.67 -0.63 5.73
C GLU A 28 -13.78 0.91 5.72
N ALA A 29 -14.76 1.49 5.02
CA ALA A 29 -14.99 2.92 5.00
C ALA A 29 -15.29 3.46 6.41
N ASP A 30 -16.23 2.84 7.14
CA ASP A 30 -16.60 3.23 8.50
C ASP A 30 -15.40 3.13 9.47
N PHE A 31 -14.62 2.06 9.38
CA PHE A 31 -13.42 1.86 10.20
C PHE A 31 -12.36 2.96 9.94
N HIS A 32 -12.13 3.30 8.69
CA HIS A 32 -11.16 4.34 8.33
C HIS A 32 -11.65 5.74 8.69
N ASP A 33 -12.94 6.03 8.52
CA ASP A 33 -13.55 7.30 8.94
C ASP A 33 -13.43 7.50 10.46
N ASP A 34 -13.72 6.46 11.25
CA ASP A 34 -13.55 6.48 12.71
C ASP A 34 -12.08 6.64 13.11
N ALA A 35 -11.17 5.92 12.44
CA ALA A 35 -9.73 5.99 12.71
C ALA A 35 -9.15 7.38 12.40
N PHE A 36 -9.61 8.03 11.34
CA PHE A 36 -9.22 9.40 11.01
C PHE A 36 -9.84 10.40 11.99
N SER A 37 -11.11 10.28 12.31
CA SER A 37 -11.80 11.20 13.25
C SER A 37 -11.20 11.16 14.67
N SER A 38 -10.79 9.96 15.16
CA SER A 38 -10.29 9.76 16.53
C SER A 38 -8.77 9.92 16.69
N ASN A 39 -8.02 10.11 15.61
CA ASN A 39 -6.54 10.14 15.60
C ASN A 39 -5.89 8.89 16.25
N SER A 40 -6.59 7.75 16.27
CA SER A 40 -6.21 6.53 17.01
C SER A 40 -4.89 5.89 16.54
N ARG A 41 -4.41 6.25 15.34
CA ARG A 41 -3.16 5.71 14.76
C ARG A 41 -1.87 6.27 15.36
N GLU A 42 -1.91 7.32 16.18
CA GLU A 42 -0.72 7.87 16.85
C GLU A 42 -0.01 6.84 17.74
N ALA A 43 -0.77 5.94 18.38
CA ALA A 43 -0.21 4.89 19.23
C ALA A 43 0.68 3.88 18.47
N ALA A 44 0.48 3.71 17.17
CA ALA A 44 1.30 2.85 16.32
C ALA A 44 2.62 3.50 15.88
N GLY A 45 2.76 4.82 16.02
CA GLY A 45 3.93 5.59 15.56
C GLY A 45 5.27 5.07 16.08
N LYS A 46 5.30 4.53 17.33
CA LYS A 46 6.51 3.94 17.93
C LYS A 46 7.07 2.74 17.17
N TYR A 47 6.21 1.94 16.54
CA TYR A 47 6.64 0.79 15.74
C TYR A 47 7.14 1.25 14.36
N TYR A 48 6.48 2.21 13.76
CA TYR A 48 6.91 2.75 12.46
C TYR A 48 8.27 3.45 12.53
N ALA A 49 8.68 3.96 13.70
CA ALA A 49 10.03 4.47 13.89
C ALA A 49 11.11 3.39 13.65
N THR A 50 10.81 2.12 13.96
CA THR A 50 11.76 1.00 13.76
C THR A 50 11.90 0.56 12.30
N VAL A 51 11.03 1.03 11.41
CA VAL A 51 11.08 0.77 9.96
C VAL A 51 11.32 2.05 9.14
N ALA A 52 11.98 3.03 9.75
CA ALA A 52 12.32 4.29 9.08
C ALA A 52 13.11 4.07 7.77
N ALA A 53 13.99 3.07 7.74
CA ALA A 53 14.74 2.69 6.54
C ALA A 53 13.81 2.21 5.41
N ALA A 54 12.75 1.43 5.74
CA ALA A 54 11.75 1.00 4.77
C ALA A 54 10.98 2.19 4.19
N LYS A 55 10.57 3.11 5.07
CA LYS A 55 9.87 4.34 4.65
C LYS A 55 10.75 5.22 3.77
N ALA A 56 12.02 5.39 4.12
CA ALA A 56 12.98 6.15 3.31
C ALA A 56 13.18 5.51 1.94
N HIS A 57 13.30 4.17 1.87
CA HIS A 57 13.42 3.44 0.62
C HIS A 57 12.16 3.58 -0.27
N TYR A 58 10.97 3.46 0.33
CA TYR A 58 9.70 3.70 -0.37
C TYR A 58 9.65 5.13 -0.93
N GLN A 59 9.96 6.14 -0.11
CA GLN A 59 9.99 7.54 -0.53
C GLN A 59 11.00 7.78 -1.66
N GLU A 60 12.21 7.22 -1.58
CA GLU A 60 13.19 7.30 -2.66
C GLU A 60 12.62 6.76 -3.98
N LEU A 61 11.94 5.61 -3.95
CA LEU A 61 11.39 4.99 -5.14
C LEU A 61 10.25 5.79 -5.75
N ILE A 62 9.33 6.33 -4.95
CA ILE A 62 8.18 7.10 -5.48
C ILE A 62 8.58 8.49 -5.96
N LEU A 63 9.58 9.12 -5.34
CA LEU A 63 10.03 10.46 -5.72
C LEU A 63 11.00 10.46 -6.90
N ARG A 64 11.60 9.30 -7.22
CA ARG A 64 12.51 9.17 -8.35
C ARG A 64 11.78 9.47 -9.65
N ASP A 65 12.22 10.50 -10.35
CA ASP A 65 11.67 10.95 -11.64
C ASP A 65 10.16 11.26 -11.61
N ALA A 66 9.63 11.73 -10.47
CA ALA A 66 8.20 12.00 -10.29
C ALA A 66 7.76 13.31 -10.98
N GLY A 67 8.66 14.27 -11.15
CA GLY A 67 8.34 15.55 -11.79
C GLY A 67 7.77 15.39 -13.20
N GLY A 68 6.65 16.06 -13.48
CA GLY A 68 5.94 15.98 -14.75
C GLY A 68 5.19 14.67 -15.03
N ARG A 69 5.18 13.71 -14.07
CA ARG A 69 4.50 12.42 -14.20
C ARG A 69 3.06 12.48 -13.69
N ALA A 70 2.20 11.67 -14.28
CA ALA A 70 0.87 11.39 -13.74
C ALA A 70 0.98 10.28 -12.70
N VAL A 71 0.64 10.60 -11.43
CA VAL A 71 0.81 9.71 -10.29
C VAL A 71 -0.53 9.45 -9.60
N LEU A 72 -0.82 8.19 -9.30
CA LEU A 72 -1.91 7.80 -8.41
C LEU A 72 -1.35 7.42 -7.02
N GLU A 73 -1.80 8.10 -5.97
CA GLU A 73 -1.67 7.59 -4.60
C GLU A 73 -2.88 6.74 -4.26
N TYR A 74 -2.66 5.45 -4.12
CA TYR A 74 -3.64 4.38 -3.95
C TYR A 74 -3.83 4.10 -2.46
N GLY A 75 -5.00 4.43 -1.91
CA GLY A 75 -5.24 4.46 -0.47
C GLY A 75 -4.53 5.64 0.21
N CYS A 76 -4.84 6.85 -0.24
CA CYS A 76 -4.10 8.05 0.18
C CYS A 76 -4.44 8.52 1.61
N GLY A 77 -5.56 8.10 2.19
CA GLY A 77 -6.04 8.63 3.45
C GLY A 77 -6.12 10.16 3.43
N ARG A 78 -5.39 10.79 4.33
CA ARG A 78 -5.23 12.25 4.41
C ARG A 78 -4.18 12.82 3.43
N GLY A 79 -3.69 12.01 2.48
CA GLY A 79 -2.68 12.41 1.50
C GLY A 79 -1.24 12.25 2.00
N SER A 80 -0.81 11.00 2.26
CA SER A 80 0.48 10.74 2.91
C SER A 80 1.70 11.05 2.02
N ALA A 81 1.68 10.66 0.75
CA ALA A 81 2.76 10.89 -0.21
C ALA A 81 2.39 11.97 -1.25
N ALA A 82 1.09 12.16 -1.51
CA ALA A 82 0.57 13.02 -2.57
C ALA A 82 1.11 14.46 -2.50
N PHE A 83 1.16 15.04 -1.29
CA PHE A 83 1.68 16.41 -1.12
C PHE A 83 3.14 16.54 -1.52
N THR A 84 3.98 15.59 -1.09
CA THR A 84 5.41 15.61 -1.43
C THR A 84 5.62 15.41 -2.93
N LEU A 85 4.86 14.51 -3.55
CA LEU A 85 4.91 14.26 -4.99
C LEU A 85 4.47 15.50 -5.79
N ALA A 86 3.37 16.14 -5.40
CA ALA A 86 2.90 17.37 -6.04
C ALA A 86 3.92 18.52 -5.90
N GLN A 87 4.55 18.67 -4.73
CA GLN A 87 5.64 19.63 -4.51
C GLN A 87 6.89 19.36 -5.37
N GLN A 88 7.09 18.11 -5.81
CA GLN A 88 8.14 17.73 -6.77
C GLN A 88 7.71 17.92 -8.23
N GLY A 89 6.53 18.50 -8.47
CA GLY A 89 6.03 18.80 -9.81
C GLY A 89 5.30 17.65 -10.50
N ALA A 90 4.86 16.62 -9.76
CA ALA A 90 3.98 15.59 -10.29
C ALA A 90 2.53 16.09 -10.37
N GLY A 91 1.78 15.62 -11.38
CA GLY A 91 0.31 15.69 -11.38
C GLY A 91 -0.24 14.51 -10.60
N VAL A 92 -0.80 14.75 -9.40
CA VAL A 92 -1.14 13.68 -8.47
C VAL A 92 -2.65 13.56 -8.32
N THR A 93 -3.15 12.33 -8.39
CA THR A 93 -4.49 11.97 -7.92
C THR A 93 -4.35 11.05 -6.71
N GLY A 94 -5.01 11.37 -5.60
CA GLY A 94 -5.14 10.49 -4.43
C GLY A 94 -6.53 9.89 -4.37
N ILE A 95 -6.64 8.59 -4.11
CA ILE A 95 -7.92 7.93 -3.87
C ILE A 95 -7.93 7.22 -2.52
N ASP A 96 -9.09 7.24 -1.87
CA ASP A 96 -9.33 6.50 -0.64
C ASP A 96 -10.83 6.19 -0.52
N ILE A 97 -11.18 5.16 0.22
CA ILE A 97 -12.58 4.84 0.51
C ILE A 97 -13.18 5.74 1.58
N SER A 98 -12.34 6.30 2.46
CA SER A 98 -12.74 7.19 3.55
C SER A 98 -13.11 8.58 3.03
N GLN A 99 -14.35 8.98 3.24
CA GLN A 99 -14.82 10.32 2.94
C GLN A 99 -14.16 11.38 3.84
N VAL A 100 -13.95 11.05 5.11
CA VAL A 100 -13.30 11.94 6.08
C VAL A 100 -11.86 12.22 5.66
N GLY A 101 -11.09 11.17 5.31
CA GLY A 101 -9.72 11.32 4.84
C GLY A 101 -9.63 12.20 3.59
N ILE A 102 -10.48 11.97 2.61
CA ILE A 102 -10.55 12.75 1.37
C ILE A 102 -10.88 14.21 1.62
N HIS A 103 -11.87 14.51 2.48
CA HIS A 103 -12.22 15.88 2.82
C HIS A 103 -11.08 16.65 3.46
N GLU A 104 -10.36 16.02 4.40
CA GLU A 104 -9.20 16.62 5.07
C GLU A 104 -8.06 16.85 4.08
N ALA A 105 -7.76 15.86 3.22
CA ALA A 105 -6.75 15.98 2.18
C ALA A 105 -7.04 17.12 1.19
N GLN A 106 -8.30 17.26 0.74
CA GLN A 106 -8.74 18.35 -0.11
C GLN A 106 -8.62 19.72 0.57
N ALA A 107 -8.97 19.81 1.86
CA ALA A 107 -8.83 21.04 2.63
C ALA A 107 -7.36 21.45 2.74
N GLN A 108 -6.47 20.51 3.01
CA GLN A 108 -5.03 20.75 3.08
C GLN A 108 -4.44 21.14 1.71
N ALA A 109 -4.86 20.51 0.62
CA ALA A 109 -4.43 20.88 -0.73
C ALA A 109 -4.78 22.32 -1.07
N ARG A 110 -6.00 22.76 -0.71
CA ARG A 110 -6.43 24.17 -0.86
C ARG A 110 -5.58 25.12 -0.02
N ALA A 111 -5.32 24.74 1.24
CA ALA A 111 -4.52 25.57 2.14
C ALA A 111 -3.06 25.75 1.67
N LEU A 112 -2.52 24.77 0.95
CA LEU A 112 -1.19 24.79 0.37
C LEU A 112 -1.12 25.34 -1.06
N GLY A 113 -2.26 25.69 -1.67
CA GLY A 113 -2.33 26.19 -3.06
C GLY A 113 -1.95 25.13 -4.11
N LEU A 114 -2.18 23.84 -3.84
CA LEU A 114 -1.78 22.71 -4.71
C LEU A 114 -2.94 22.15 -5.54
N GLN A 115 -4.13 22.77 -5.51
CA GLN A 115 -5.35 22.22 -6.12
C GLN A 115 -5.31 22.08 -7.65
N GLU A 116 -4.34 22.67 -8.34
CA GLU A 116 -4.18 22.50 -9.79
C GLU A 116 -3.39 21.22 -10.15
N SER A 117 -2.49 20.78 -9.27
CA SER A 117 -1.62 19.62 -9.47
C SER A 117 -1.96 18.42 -8.59
N LEU A 118 -2.87 18.59 -7.62
CA LEU A 118 -3.20 17.59 -6.61
C LEU A 118 -4.71 17.49 -6.42
N HIS A 119 -5.27 16.35 -6.78
CA HIS A 119 -6.69 16.05 -6.68
C HIS A 119 -6.92 14.86 -5.77
N PHE A 120 -8.03 14.88 -5.00
CA PHE A 120 -8.42 13.76 -4.15
C PHE A 120 -9.85 13.33 -4.46
N ARG A 121 -10.09 12.03 -4.60
CA ARG A 121 -11.39 11.43 -4.91
C ARG A 121 -11.70 10.28 -3.97
N GLN A 122 -12.92 10.23 -3.43
CA GLN A 122 -13.43 9.02 -2.79
C GLN A 122 -13.68 7.97 -3.88
N MET A 123 -13.08 6.79 -3.74
CA MET A 123 -13.16 5.74 -4.76
C MET A 123 -12.83 4.36 -4.18
N ASP A 124 -13.53 3.33 -4.67
CA ASP A 124 -13.17 1.94 -4.43
C ASP A 124 -11.88 1.59 -5.21
N ALA A 125 -10.87 1.14 -4.48
CA ALA A 125 -9.60 0.74 -5.05
C ALA A 125 -9.66 -0.54 -5.92
N GLU A 126 -10.75 -1.32 -5.80
CA GLU A 126 -10.98 -2.54 -6.59
C GLU A 126 -11.80 -2.31 -7.88
N ALA A 127 -12.27 -1.06 -8.09
CA ALA A 127 -13.07 -0.68 -9.27
C ALA A 127 -12.79 0.80 -9.62
N LEU A 128 -11.68 1.04 -10.30
CA LEU A 128 -11.18 2.38 -10.58
C LEU A 128 -11.89 3.04 -11.76
N ASP A 129 -12.39 4.25 -11.55
CA ASP A 129 -12.97 5.12 -12.59
C ASP A 129 -11.87 5.98 -13.26
N PHE A 130 -10.93 5.30 -13.93
CA PHE A 130 -9.88 5.89 -14.76
C PHE A 130 -9.73 5.10 -16.06
N ASP A 131 -9.33 5.78 -17.12
CA ASP A 131 -9.02 5.15 -18.40
C ASP A 131 -7.76 4.27 -18.31
N ASP A 132 -7.66 3.29 -19.20
CA ASP A 132 -6.47 2.44 -19.34
C ASP A 132 -5.23 3.31 -19.64
N GLY A 133 -4.12 3.00 -18.96
CA GLY A 133 -2.86 3.70 -19.20
C GLY A 133 -2.88 5.18 -18.80
N SER A 134 -3.61 5.57 -17.76
CA SER A 134 -3.72 6.95 -17.28
C SER A 134 -2.49 7.40 -16.48
N PHE A 135 -1.78 6.49 -15.82
CA PHE A 135 -0.74 6.83 -14.86
C PHE A 135 0.64 6.29 -15.22
N ASP A 136 1.68 7.08 -14.91
CA ASP A 136 3.09 6.69 -15.02
C ASP A 136 3.56 5.95 -13.76
N LEU A 137 2.97 6.29 -12.60
CA LEU A 137 3.28 5.71 -11.30
C LEU A 137 2.00 5.50 -10.50
N VAL A 138 1.85 4.32 -9.92
CA VAL A 138 0.90 4.04 -8.84
C VAL A 138 1.71 3.79 -7.58
N CYS A 139 1.39 4.45 -6.48
CA CYS A 139 2.05 4.22 -5.19
C CYS A 139 1.02 4.06 -4.09
N GLY A 140 1.32 3.21 -3.11
CA GLY A 140 0.42 2.96 -1.98
C GLY A 140 1.19 2.49 -0.74
N SER A 141 0.64 2.81 0.43
CA SER A 141 1.25 2.43 1.70
C SER A 141 0.21 1.87 2.65
N GLY A 142 0.26 0.56 2.90
CA GLY A 142 -0.67 -0.09 3.79
C GLY A 142 -2.09 -0.18 3.23
N ILE A 143 -2.24 -0.49 1.96
CA ILE A 143 -3.52 -0.56 1.26
C ILE A 143 -3.84 -1.96 0.74
N LEU A 144 -2.87 -2.66 0.14
CA LEU A 144 -3.14 -3.94 -0.54
C LEU A 144 -3.67 -5.01 0.39
N HIS A 145 -3.29 -4.96 1.66
CA HIS A 145 -3.72 -5.94 2.67
C HIS A 145 -5.18 -5.75 3.16
N HIS A 146 -5.90 -4.74 2.67
CA HIS A 146 -7.33 -4.52 2.86
C HIS A 146 -8.17 -4.94 1.65
N LEU A 147 -7.53 -5.27 0.50
CA LEU A 147 -8.19 -5.42 -0.79
C LEU A 147 -8.25 -6.89 -1.25
N ASP A 148 -9.19 -7.17 -2.15
CA ASP A 148 -9.10 -8.32 -3.04
C ASP A 148 -7.91 -8.11 -3.98
N LEU A 149 -6.84 -8.88 -3.76
CA LEU A 149 -5.56 -8.68 -4.46
C LEU A 149 -5.67 -8.90 -5.98
N ASP A 150 -6.55 -9.81 -6.43
CA ASP A 150 -6.70 -10.05 -7.87
C ASP A 150 -7.35 -8.86 -8.55
N ARG A 151 -8.41 -8.32 -7.95
CA ARG A 151 -9.10 -7.15 -8.47
C ARG A 151 -8.19 -5.92 -8.41
N ALA A 152 -7.55 -5.68 -7.27
CA ALA A 152 -6.66 -4.55 -7.07
C ALA A 152 -5.46 -4.57 -8.03
N VAL A 153 -4.80 -5.72 -8.21
CA VAL A 153 -3.65 -5.86 -9.13
C VAL A 153 -4.08 -5.71 -10.59
N ALA A 154 -5.25 -6.25 -10.96
CA ALA A 154 -5.79 -6.08 -12.31
C ALA A 154 -6.07 -4.61 -12.63
N GLU A 155 -6.67 -3.85 -11.70
CA GLU A 155 -6.92 -2.43 -11.86
C GLU A 155 -5.61 -1.62 -11.92
N VAL A 156 -4.64 -1.88 -11.05
CA VAL A 156 -3.32 -1.24 -11.09
C VAL A 156 -2.63 -1.47 -12.43
N LEU A 157 -2.68 -2.70 -12.96
CA LEU A 157 -2.13 -3.02 -14.27
C LEU A 157 -2.88 -2.29 -15.39
N ARG A 158 -4.20 -2.21 -15.32
CA ARG A 158 -5.01 -1.56 -16.35
C ARG A 158 -4.69 -0.08 -16.47
N ILE A 159 -4.63 0.63 -15.34
CA ILE A 159 -4.43 2.08 -15.33
C ILE A 159 -2.98 2.54 -15.51
N LEU A 160 -1.99 1.68 -15.28
CA LEU A 160 -0.59 2.01 -15.55
C LEU A 160 -0.34 2.07 -17.06
N ARG A 161 0.45 3.02 -17.53
CA ARG A 161 0.98 3.04 -18.89
C ARG A 161 1.95 1.88 -19.13
N PRO A 162 2.15 1.43 -20.37
CA PRO A 162 3.29 0.56 -20.71
C PRO A 162 4.60 1.17 -20.20
N GLY A 163 5.42 0.38 -19.49
CA GLY A 163 6.61 0.85 -18.80
C GLY A 163 6.36 1.64 -17.51
N GLY A 164 5.10 1.85 -17.13
CA GLY A 164 4.71 2.47 -15.87
C GLY A 164 5.08 1.62 -14.66
N ARG A 165 5.16 2.24 -13.49
CA ARG A 165 5.66 1.62 -12.26
C ARG A 165 4.59 1.58 -11.17
N ALA A 166 4.59 0.50 -10.36
CA ALA A 166 3.84 0.45 -9.11
C ALA A 166 4.82 0.27 -7.93
N VAL A 167 4.64 1.03 -6.86
CA VAL A 167 5.47 0.96 -5.65
C VAL A 167 4.56 0.84 -4.44
N PHE A 168 4.68 -0.27 -3.71
CA PHE A 168 3.87 -0.51 -2.51
C PHE A 168 4.73 -0.74 -1.28
N PHE A 169 4.27 -0.21 -0.15
CA PHE A 169 4.84 -0.43 1.18
C PHE A 169 3.79 -1.17 2.02
N GLU A 170 4.03 -2.46 2.31
CA GLU A 170 3.01 -3.32 2.92
C GLU A 170 3.52 -4.11 4.13
N PRO A 171 2.66 -4.39 5.13
CA PRO A 171 2.99 -5.28 6.23
C PRO A 171 2.89 -6.75 5.82
N LEU A 172 3.87 -7.57 6.27
CA LEU A 172 3.83 -9.02 6.16
C LEU A 172 3.20 -9.66 7.39
N GLY A 173 2.50 -10.79 7.16
CA GLY A 173 1.75 -11.53 8.18
C GLY A 173 2.54 -12.57 8.97
N HIS A 174 3.83 -12.79 8.70
CA HIS A 174 4.57 -13.92 9.28
C HIS A 174 5.50 -13.56 10.45
N ASN A 175 5.66 -12.27 10.79
CA ASN A 175 6.51 -11.86 11.90
C ASN A 175 5.87 -12.21 13.25
N PRO A 176 6.51 -13.06 14.10
CA PRO A 176 5.90 -13.54 15.34
C PRO A 176 5.70 -12.42 16.37
N PHE A 177 6.60 -11.43 16.44
CA PHE A 177 6.50 -10.32 17.39
C PHE A 177 5.33 -9.39 17.04
N ILE A 178 5.19 -9.07 15.76
CA ILE A 178 4.06 -8.27 15.27
C ILE A 178 2.75 -9.04 15.42
N ASN A 179 2.74 -10.34 15.17
CA ASN A 179 1.53 -11.15 15.35
C ASN A 179 1.11 -11.23 16.83
N LEU A 180 2.07 -11.30 17.77
CA LEU A 180 1.77 -11.19 19.19
C LEU A 180 1.16 -9.80 19.52
N TYR A 181 1.78 -8.73 19.04
CA TYR A 181 1.25 -7.38 19.21
C TYR A 181 -0.17 -7.25 18.61
N ARG A 182 -0.38 -7.79 17.42
CA ARG A 182 -1.70 -7.79 16.77
C ARG A 182 -2.76 -8.50 17.60
N ARG A 183 -2.44 -9.62 18.25
CA ARG A 183 -3.36 -10.34 19.15
C ARG A 183 -3.71 -9.54 20.40
N LEU A 184 -2.78 -8.73 20.90
CA LEU A 184 -2.97 -7.91 22.08
C LEU A 184 -3.71 -6.59 21.82
N THR A 185 -3.84 -6.19 20.53
CA THR A 185 -4.45 -4.92 20.13
C THR A 185 -5.48 -5.10 19.00
N PRO A 186 -6.54 -5.90 19.19
CA PRO A 186 -7.51 -6.19 18.13
C PRO A 186 -8.27 -4.95 17.64
N ALA A 187 -8.58 -4.00 18.54
CA ALA A 187 -9.34 -2.79 18.22
C ALA A 187 -8.60 -1.79 17.29
N MET A 188 -7.32 -2.03 16.98
CA MET A 188 -6.54 -1.17 16.08
C MET A 188 -6.60 -1.61 14.61
N ARG A 189 -7.46 -2.55 14.28
CA ARG A 189 -7.55 -3.17 12.94
C ARG A 189 -8.98 -3.38 12.50
N SER A 190 -9.21 -3.29 11.18
CA SER A 190 -10.46 -3.74 10.61
C SER A 190 -10.58 -5.27 10.69
N ALA A 191 -11.81 -5.77 10.64
CA ALA A 191 -12.08 -7.21 10.65
C ALA A 191 -11.60 -7.89 9.36
N ASP A 192 -11.50 -7.11 8.29
CA ASP A 192 -11.22 -7.57 6.93
C ASP A 192 -9.71 -7.41 6.55
N GLU A 193 -8.86 -6.88 7.47
CA GLU A 193 -7.42 -6.71 7.26
C GLU A 193 -6.66 -8.05 7.21
N HIS A 194 -5.97 -8.32 6.12
CA HIS A 194 -5.18 -9.53 5.90
C HIS A 194 -3.73 -9.20 5.51
N PRO A 195 -2.79 -9.06 6.47
CA PRO A 195 -1.39 -8.79 6.15
C PRO A 195 -0.84 -9.77 5.12
N LEU A 196 -0.09 -9.25 4.15
CA LEU A 196 0.37 -10.05 3.00
C LEU A 196 1.17 -11.27 3.43
N SER A 197 0.89 -12.39 2.78
CA SER A 197 1.71 -13.60 2.85
C SER A 197 2.80 -13.58 1.77
N MET A 198 3.79 -14.49 1.87
CA MET A 198 4.77 -14.70 0.80
C MET A 198 4.11 -15.21 -0.49
N THR A 199 2.99 -15.92 -0.40
CA THR A 199 2.22 -16.37 -1.55
C THR A 199 1.54 -15.19 -2.24
N ASP A 200 0.96 -14.26 -1.48
CA ASP A 200 0.36 -13.04 -2.02
C ASP A 200 1.40 -12.17 -2.71
N LEU A 201 2.58 -12.04 -2.10
CA LEU A 201 3.69 -11.32 -2.70
C LEU A 201 4.14 -11.94 -4.02
N ALA A 202 4.26 -13.27 -4.09
CA ALA A 202 4.59 -13.98 -5.33
C ALA A 202 3.48 -13.77 -6.40
N ARG A 203 2.20 -13.81 -5.99
CA ARG A 203 1.05 -13.57 -6.86
C ARG A 203 1.06 -12.13 -7.42
N ILE A 204 1.28 -11.13 -6.59
CA ILE A 204 1.40 -9.73 -7.02
C ILE A 204 2.54 -9.60 -8.04
N THR A 205 3.75 -10.06 -7.67
CA THR A 205 4.95 -9.86 -8.48
C THR A 205 4.91 -10.58 -9.82
N SER A 206 4.24 -11.74 -9.93
CA SER A 206 4.14 -12.52 -11.17
C SER A 206 3.33 -11.82 -12.28
N ASN A 207 2.54 -10.82 -11.94
CA ASN A 207 1.74 -10.06 -12.91
C ASN A 207 2.53 -8.92 -13.61
N PHE A 208 3.75 -8.64 -13.15
CA PHE A 208 4.58 -7.55 -13.68
C PHE A 208 5.81 -8.10 -14.42
N THR A 209 6.27 -7.34 -15.42
CA THR A 209 7.44 -7.75 -16.23
C THR A 209 8.73 -7.74 -15.45
N SER A 210 8.86 -6.80 -14.51
CA SER A 210 10.00 -6.70 -13.60
C SER A 210 9.51 -6.39 -12.20
N SER A 211 10.12 -7.06 -11.22
CA SER A 211 9.80 -6.86 -9.81
C SER A 211 11.07 -6.83 -8.98
N GLN A 212 11.22 -5.78 -8.16
CA GLN A 212 12.23 -5.68 -7.12
C GLN A 212 11.51 -5.66 -5.78
N VAL A 213 11.96 -6.46 -4.84
CA VAL A 213 11.32 -6.64 -3.53
C VAL A 213 12.37 -6.44 -2.45
N ALA A 214 12.14 -5.49 -1.55
CA ALA A 214 13.00 -5.20 -0.42
C ALA A 214 12.27 -5.50 0.90
N PHE A 215 12.94 -6.17 1.84
CA PHE A 215 12.39 -6.60 3.12
C PHE A 215 13.03 -5.83 4.27
N PHE A 216 12.23 -5.47 5.29
CA PHE A 216 12.65 -4.65 6.42
C PHE A 216 11.97 -5.09 7.72
N GLY A 217 12.57 -4.73 8.86
CA GLY A 217 11.90 -4.86 10.14
C GLY A 217 11.94 -6.29 10.70
N LEU A 218 13.10 -6.96 10.68
CA LEU A 218 13.30 -8.25 11.34
C LEU A 218 13.81 -8.04 12.78
N PHE A 219 15.05 -7.56 12.93
CA PHE A 219 15.68 -7.32 14.22
C PHE A 219 15.48 -5.88 14.72
N THR A 220 15.23 -4.92 13.82
CA THR A 220 14.91 -3.53 14.20
C THR A 220 13.70 -3.44 15.11
N LEU A 221 12.75 -4.39 15.02
CA LEU A 221 11.61 -4.47 15.93
C LEU A 221 12.00 -4.67 17.41
N LEU A 222 13.17 -5.25 17.70
CA LEU A 222 13.68 -5.41 19.06
C LEU A 222 13.98 -4.05 19.71
N ALA A 223 14.17 -3.00 18.93
CA ALA A 223 14.37 -1.66 19.42
C ALA A 223 13.05 -0.94 19.81
N ALA A 224 11.89 -1.45 19.43
CA ALA A 224 10.60 -0.79 19.69
C ALA A 224 10.34 -0.44 21.16
N PRO A 225 10.68 -1.30 22.16
CA PRO A 225 10.53 -0.97 23.58
C PRO A 225 11.40 0.19 24.03
N LEU A 226 12.57 0.37 23.40
CA LEU A 226 13.56 1.42 23.73
C LEU A 226 13.17 2.79 23.13
N ARG A 227 12.18 2.85 22.26
CA ARG A 227 11.73 4.05 21.53
C ARG A 227 12.90 4.87 20.98
N PRO A 228 13.82 4.26 20.19
CA PRO A 228 15.00 4.96 19.70
C PRO A 228 14.57 6.10 18.77
N GLY A 229 15.21 7.24 18.91
CA GLY A 229 15.07 8.33 17.94
C GLY A 229 15.58 7.89 16.55
N PRO A 230 15.09 8.53 15.48
CA PRO A 230 15.60 8.31 14.13
C PRO A 230 17.12 8.50 14.10
N GLY A 231 17.86 7.56 13.49
CA GLY A 231 19.31 7.64 13.37
C GLY A 231 20.12 7.27 14.62
N SER A 232 19.49 6.76 15.70
CA SER A 232 20.21 6.24 16.86
C SER A 232 21.19 5.12 16.47
N THR A 233 22.32 5.02 17.16
CA THR A 233 23.34 3.98 16.89
C THR A 233 22.76 2.59 16.98
N VAL A 234 21.88 2.33 17.95
CA VAL A 234 21.21 1.04 18.12
C VAL A 234 20.38 0.70 16.88
N LEU A 235 19.55 1.64 16.41
CA LEU A 235 18.70 1.42 15.24
C LEU A 235 19.55 1.17 13.98
N ARG A 236 20.57 2.00 13.75
CA ARG A 236 21.50 1.83 12.61
C ARG A 236 22.22 0.49 12.62
N THR A 237 22.63 0.02 13.80
CA THR A 237 23.25 -1.32 13.93
C THR A 237 22.26 -2.43 13.58
N LEU A 238 21.04 -2.35 14.10
CA LEU A 238 20.00 -3.35 13.79
C LEU A 238 19.56 -3.29 12.33
N GLU A 239 19.48 -2.12 11.71
CA GLU A 239 19.23 -1.96 10.27
C GLU A 239 20.35 -2.60 9.42
N PHE A 240 21.60 -2.48 9.84
CA PHE A 240 22.71 -3.15 9.17
C PHE A 240 22.59 -4.68 9.30
N ILE A 241 22.26 -5.18 10.50
CA ILE A 241 22.03 -6.61 10.73
C ILE A 241 20.86 -7.12 9.86
N ASP A 242 19.74 -6.38 9.83
CA ASP A 242 18.59 -6.71 8.98
C ASP A 242 18.98 -6.80 7.50
N ARG A 243 19.75 -5.84 7.02
CA ARG A 243 20.22 -5.81 5.62
C ARG A 243 21.05 -7.03 5.25
N VAL A 244 21.86 -7.55 6.18
CA VAL A 244 22.67 -8.77 5.96
C VAL A 244 21.81 -10.02 6.09
N ALA A 245 20.99 -10.11 7.14
CA ALA A 245 20.16 -11.27 7.44
C ALA A 245 19.08 -11.51 6.37
N LEU A 246 18.40 -10.45 5.95
CA LEU A 246 17.31 -10.52 4.97
C LEU A 246 17.78 -10.81 3.52
N ARG A 247 19.08 -10.94 3.29
CA ARG A 247 19.61 -11.58 2.06
C ARG A 247 19.30 -13.08 2.00
N ARG A 248 18.95 -13.71 3.13
CA ARG A 248 18.61 -15.13 3.21
C ARG A 248 17.10 -15.31 2.98
N PRO A 249 16.67 -16.02 1.92
CA PRO A 249 15.25 -16.16 1.56
C PRO A 249 14.37 -16.69 2.70
N TRP A 250 14.88 -17.61 3.52
CA TRP A 250 14.13 -18.18 4.63
C TRP A 250 13.87 -17.20 5.78
N LEU A 251 14.65 -16.10 5.89
CA LEU A 251 14.42 -15.02 6.87
C LEU A 251 13.44 -13.95 6.35
N GLN A 252 13.35 -13.77 5.04
CA GLN A 252 12.51 -12.72 4.43
C GLN A 252 11.05 -12.80 4.85
N ARG A 253 10.51 -14.02 4.99
CA ARG A 253 9.15 -14.24 5.47
C ARG A 253 8.87 -13.67 6.86
N HIS A 254 9.90 -13.48 7.68
CA HIS A 254 9.79 -12.93 9.04
C HIS A 254 10.05 -11.41 9.10
N ALA A 255 10.32 -10.77 8.00
CA ALA A 255 10.31 -9.31 7.93
C ALA A 255 8.92 -8.77 8.30
N TRP A 256 8.87 -7.58 8.83
CA TRP A 256 7.57 -6.94 9.08
C TRP A 256 7.04 -6.20 7.86
N ILE A 257 7.91 -5.47 7.17
CA ILE A 257 7.56 -4.63 6.03
C ILE A 257 8.23 -5.17 4.77
N VAL A 258 7.47 -5.11 3.69
CA VAL A 258 7.97 -5.30 2.32
C VAL A 258 7.73 -4.02 1.53
N VAL A 259 8.72 -3.63 0.72
CA VAL A 259 8.59 -2.58 -0.29
C VAL A 259 8.77 -3.23 -1.65
N THR A 260 7.79 -3.07 -2.51
CA THR A 260 7.82 -3.60 -3.88
C THR A 260 7.99 -2.46 -4.88
N HIS A 261 8.81 -2.68 -5.91
CA HIS A 261 8.93 -1.84 -7.09
C HIS A 261 8.69 -2.71 -8.32
N LEU A 262 7.58 -2.47 -8.97
CA LEU A 262 7.00 -3.31 -10.01
C LEU A 262 6.91 -2.50 -11.32
N THR A 263 7.18 -3.11 -12.46
CA THR A 263 7.11 -2.45 -13.76
C THR A 263 6.12 -3.19 -14.66
N ARG A 264 5.19 -2.45 -15.27
CA ARG A 264 4.28 -2.97 -16.29
C ARG A 264 5.02 -3.14 -17.62
N SER A 265 4.69 -4.20 -18.39
CA SER A 265 5.12 -4.40 -19.78
C SER A 265 4.58 -3.35 -20.73
#